data_aa8db6e638adee87b0a239e56ea4a7f3
#
_entry.id   aa8db6e638adee87b0a239e56ea4a7f3
#
_cell.length_a   1.000
_cell.length_b   1.000
_cell.length_c   1.000
_cell.angle_alpha   90.00
_cell.angle_beta   90.00
_cell.angle_gamma   90.00
#
_symmetry.space_group_name_H-M   'P 1'
#
loop_
_entity.id
_entity.type
_entity.pdbx_description
1 polymer ?
#
loop_
_entity_poly.entity_id
_entity_poly.type
_entity_poly.pdbx_seq_one_letter_code
_entity_poly.pdbx_strand_id
1 'polypeptide(L)'
;MGIPFPAGKALDALAAESDSTDSFSVKLRELSFSLSGVENQVKQRLERGVPAADVARFALNTVVRLIRRVTERAQKEYPGLPVLFSGGVASNALLRREMGEQVLFAEPRYSTDNAMGVAILTLRALERGLI
;
A
#
# COMPACT_ATOMS: atom_id res chain seq x y z
N MET A 1 -6.97 -17.79 -3.94
CA MET A 1 -6.51 -17.95 -2.54
C MET A 1 -7.66 -18.02 -1.53
N GLY A 2 -8.89 -17.69 -1.89
CA GLY A 2 -10.06 -17.80 -1.00
C GLY A 2 -9.99 -16.97 0.30
N ILE A 3 -9.18 -15.92 0.32
CA ILE A 3 -8.99 -15.07 1.50
C ILE A 3 -10.23 -14.16 1.66
N PRO A 4 -10.93 -14.15 2.80
CA PRO A 4 -12.08 -13.30 3.02
C PRO A 4 -11.70 -11.81 3.10
N PHE A 5 -12.63 -10.93 2.73
CA PHE A 5 -12.45 -9.48 2.90
C PHE A 5 -12.68 -9.08 4.39
N PRO A 6 -11.87 -8.17 4.95
CA PRO A 6 -10.70 -7.50 4.38
C PRO A 6 -9.42 -8.39 4.39
N ALA A 7 -8.86 -8.60 3.20
CA ALA A 7 -7.80 -9.59 2.98
C ALA A 7 -6.39 -9.18 3.50
N GLY A 8 -6.19 -7.91 3.89
CA GLY A 8 -4.87 -7.34 4.14
C GLY A 8 -4.05 -8.10 5.19
N LYS A 9 -4.60 -8.33 6.39
CA LYS A 9 -3.89 -9.05 7.46
C LYS A 9 -3.58 -10.50 7.10
N ALA A 10 -4.53 -11.18 6.45
CA ALA A 10 -4.35 -12.57 6.03
C ALA A 10 -3.30 -12.68 4.91
N LEU A 11 -3.27 -11.71 4.00
CA LEU A 11 -2.25 -11.65 2.96
C LEU A 11 -0.86 -11.38 3.55
N ASP A 12 -0.74 -10.49 4.54
CA ASP A 12 0.50 -10.21 5.26
C ASP A 12 1.04 -11.47 5.97
N ALA A 13 0.17 -12.17 6.70
CA ALA A 13 0.53 -13.40 7.40
C ALA A 13 1.02 -14.47 6.41
N LEU A 14 0.28 -14.67 5.32
CA LEU A 14 0.65 -15.65 4.29
C LEU A 14 1.97 -15.29 3.60
N ALA A 15 2.20 -14.03 3.28
CA ALA A 15 3.44 -13.57 2.67
C ALA A 15 4.66 -13.67 3.60
N ALA A 16 4.44 -13.65 4.92
CA ALA A 16 5.51 -13.84 5.90
C ALA A 16 6.08 -15.26 5.92
N GLU A 17 5.36 -16.23 5.38
CA GLU A 17 5.80 -17.62 5.23
C GLU A 17 6.75 -17.83 4.03
N SER A 18 7.00 -16.78 3.24
CA SER A 18 7.85 -16.86 2.03
C SER A 18 8.99 -15.85 2.09
N ASP A 19 10.19 -16.29 1.74
CA ASP A 19 11.39 -15.47 1.57
C ASP A 19 11.60 -15.01 0.13
N SER A 20 10.63 -15.23 -0.77
CA SER A 20 10.73 -14.85 -2.18
C SER A 20 10.95 -13.36 -2.33
N THR A 21 11.91 -12.99 -3.17
CA THR A 21 12.19 -11.60 -3.57
C THR A 21 11.57 -11.23 -4.92
N ASP A 22 10.83 -12.17 -5.53
CA ASP A 22 10.21 -11.97 -6.84
C ASP A 22 9.17 -10.83 -6.81
N SER A 23 9.07 -10.11 -7.90
CA SER A 23 8.13 -9.00 -8.06
C SER A 23 7.89 -8.70 -9.53
N PHE A 24 6.77 -8.07 -9.84
CA PHE A 24 6.45 -7.59 -11.18
C PHE A 24 6.85 -6.12 -11.36
N SER A 25 7.47 -5.80 -12.48
CA SER A 25 7.81 -4.41 -12.80
C SER A 25 6.59 -3.67 -13.37
N VAL A 26 5.92 -2.91 -12.52
CA VAL A 26 4.80 -2.06 -12.92
C VAL A 26 5.32 -0.83 -13.66
N LYS A 27 4.74 -0.54 -14.83
CA LYS A 27 5.06 0.67 -15.59
C LYS A 27 4.53 1.91 -14.88
N LEU A 28 5.43 2.85 -14.60
CA LEU A 28 5.10 4.15 -14.03
C LEU A 28 5.16 5.22 -15.13
N ARG A 29 4.07 5.97 -15.29
CA ARG A 29 3.99 7.15 -16.17
C ARG A 29 3.75 8.37 -15.29
N GLU A 30 4.76 9.22 -15.15
CA GLU A 30 4.75 10.31 -14.18
C GLU A 30 4.48 9.76 -12.77
N LEU A 31 3.37 10.13 -12.13
CA LEU A 31 2.92 9.57 -10.85
C LEU A 31 1.74 8.57 -11.00
N SER A 32 1.40 8.20 -12.25
CA SER A 32 0.28 7.30 -12.54
C SER A 32 0.75 5.90 -12.90
N PHE A 33 -0.02 4.89 -12.51
CA PHE A 33 0.25 3.48 -12.76
C PHE A 33 -1.03 2.66 -12.87
N SER A 34 -0.92 1.43 -13.39
CA SER A 34 -2.01 0.46 -13.40
C SER A 34 -1.56 -0.86 -12.78
N LEU A 35 -2.40 -1.45 -11.95
CA LEU A 35 -2.16 -2.75 -11.32
C LEU A 35 -2.81 -3.93 -12.06
N SER A 36 -3.50 -3.71 -13.18
CA SER A 36 -4.15 -4.78 -13.95
C SER A 36 -3.19 -5.89 -14.40
N GLY A 37 -1.95 -5.51 -14.76
CA GLY A 37 -0.91 -6.47 -15.08
C GLY A 37 -0.48 -7.33 -13.89
N VAL A 38 -0.50 -6.78 -12.69
CA VAL A 38 -0.18 -7.50 -11.45
C VAL A 38 -1.26 -8.55 -11.14
N GLU A 39 -2.54 -8.20 -11.29
CA GLU A 39 -3.64 -9.12 -11.11
C GLU A 39 -3.51 -10.34 -12.02
N ASN A 40 -3.23 -10.12 -13.31
CA ASN A 40 -3.01 -11.20 -14.27
C ASN A 40 -1.81 -12.08 -13.88
N GLN A 41 -0.71 -11.50 -13.41
CA GLN A 41 0.45 -12.24 -12.94
C GLN A 41 0.14 -13.09 -11.70
N VAL A 42 -0.65 -12.58 -10.77
CA VAL A 42 -1.12 -13.32 -9.59
C VAL A 42 -2.00 -14.50 -10.01
N LYS A 43 -2.97 -14.28 -10.91
CA LYS A 43 -3.84 -15.35 -11.43
C LYS A 43 -3.04 -16.47 -12.10
N GLN A 44 -2.13 -16.12 -13.00
CA GLN A 44 -1.28 -17.08 -13.70
C GLN A 44 -0.40 -17.91 -12.76
N ARG A 45 0.13 -17.31 -11.70
CA ARG A 45 0.93 -18.02 -10.70
C ARG A 45 0.09 -19.04 -9.93
N LEU A 46 -1.11 -18.65 -9.53
CA LEU A 46 -2.06 -19.56 -8.87
C LEU A 46 -2.47 -20.72 -9.78
N GLU A 47 -2.77 -20.46 -11.05
CA GLU A 47 -3.10 -21.47 -12.05
C GLU A 47 -1.95 -22.47 -12.31
N ARG A 48 -0.70 -21.99 -12.20
CA ARG A 48 0.51 -22.83 -12.32
C ARG A 48 0.85 -23.60 -11.04
N GLY A 49 0.04 -23.47 -9.99
CA GLY A 49 0.25 -24.17 -8.72
C GLY A 49 1.39 -23.61 -7.88
N VAL A 50 1.82 -22.36 -8.10
CA VAL A 50 2.81 -21.70 -7.23
C VAL A 50 2.25 -21.62 -5.81
N PRO A 51 3.03 -21.94 -4.76
CA PRO A 51 2.58 -21.85 -3.39
C PRO A 51 1.93 -20.51 -3.05
N ALA A 52 0.81 -20.54 -2.34
CA ALA A 52 0.05 -19.35 -2.03
C ALA A 52 0.86 -18.28 -1.26
N ALA A 53 1.78 -18.72 -0.39
CA ALA A 53 2.72 -17.86 0.32
C ALA A 53 3.62 -17.07 -0.65
N ASP A 54 4.18 -17.74 -1.67
CA ASP A 54 5.03 -17.11 -2.67
C ASP A 54 4.24 -16.13 -3.55
N VAL A 55 3.01 -16.48 -3.90
CA VAL A 55 2.12 -15.57 -4.66
C VAL A 55 1.75 -14.35 -3.83
N ALA A 56 1.44 -14.52 -2.55
CA ALA A 56 1.18 -13.41 -1.63
C ALA A 56 2.40 -12.51 -1.49
N ARG A 57 3.58 -13.11 -1.29
CA ARG A 57 4.84 -12.37 -1.20
C ARG A 57 5.16 -11.61 -2.47
N PHE A 58 5.02 -12.24 -3.63
CA PHE A 58 5.18 -11.60 -4.94
C PHE A 58 4.27 -10.37 -5.10
N ALA A 59 2.98 -10.48 -4.73
CA ALA A 59 2.04 -9.39 -4.81
C ALA A 59 2.46 -8.22 -3.91
N LEU A 60 2.82 -8.50 -2.64
CA LEU A 60 3.28 -7.47 -1.71
C LEU A 60 4.60 -6.84 -2.13
N ASN A 61 5.60 -7.62 -2.54
CA ASN A 61 6.86 -7.08 -3.07
C ASN A 61 6.62 -6.14 -4.25
N THR A 62 5.70 -6.50 -5.15
CA THR A 62 5.33 -5.68 -6.30
C THR A 62 4.74 -4.35 -5.87
N VAL A 63 3.76 -4.35 -4.95
CA VAL A 63 3.11 -3.14 -4.45
C VAL A 63 4.10 -2.25 -3.71
N VAL A 64 4.91 -2.82 -2.82
CA VAL A 64 5.90 -2.07 -2.04
C VAL A 64 6.94 -1.39 -2.94
N ARG A 65 7.49 -2.13 -3.92
CA ARG A 65 8.44 -1.56 -4.89
C ARG A 65 7.81 -0.44 -5.73
N LEU A 66 6.56 -0.61 -6.13
CA LEU A 66 5.83 0.42 -6.86
C LEU A 66 5.64 1.68 -6.01
N ILE A 67 5.15 1.54 -4.78
CA ILE A 67 4.92 2.66 -3.86
C ILE A 67 6.25 3.40 -3.63
N ARG A 68 7.34 2.69 -3.36
CA ARG A 68 8.65 3.30 -3.20
C ARG A 68 9.06 4.14 -4.41
N ARG A 69 8.95 3.60 -5.62
CA ARG A 69 9.29 4.32 -6.87
C ARG A 69 8.42 5.55 -7.09
N VAL A 70 7.11 5.46 -6.81
CA VAL A 70 6.20 6.61 -6.90
C VAL A 70 6.58 7.68 -5.88
N THR A 71 6.88 7.28 -4.65
CA THR A 71 7.29 8.19 -3.58
C THR A 71 8.59 8.91 -3.90
N GLU A 72 9.62 8.17 -4.34
CA GLU A 72 10.90 8.75 -4.75
C GLU A 72 10.73 9.76 -5.88
N ARG A 73 9.83 9.48 -6.82
CA ARG A 73 9.51 10.40 -7.91
C ARG A 73 8.76 11.63 -7.46
N ALA A 74 7.76 11.45 -6.59
CA ALA A 74 7.00 12.56 -6.01
C ALA A 74 7.90 13.49 -5.19
N GLN A 75 8.82 12.95 -4.39
CA GLN A 75 9.78 13.74 -3.62
C GLN A 75 10.75 14.55 -4.51
N LYS A 76 11.08 14.03 -5.70
CA LYS A 76 11.88 14.79 -6.68
C LYS A 76 11.08 15.91 -7.34
N GLU A 77 9.82 15.68 -7.59
CA GLU A 77 8.91 16.66 -8.21
C GLU A 77 8.47 17.75 -7.22
N TYR A 78 8.33 17.36 -5.93
CA TYR A 78 7.90 18.24 -4.84
C TYR A 78 8.93 18.23 -3.69
N PRO A 79 10.12 18.81 -3.89
CA PRO A 79 11.18 18.76 -2.89
C PRO A 79 10.80 19.51 -1.61
N GLY A 80 11.17 18.95 -0.48
CA GLY A 80 10.91 19.53 0.84
C GLY A 80 9.52 19.29 1.42
N LEU A 81 8.60 18.68 0.67
CA LEU A 81 7.30 18.30 1.23
C LEU A 81 7.39 16.97 1.98
N PRO A 82 6.80 16.88 3.18
CA PRO A 82 6.70 15.61 3.90
C PRO A 82 5.73 14.67 3.19
N VAL A 83 6.04 13.37 3.22
CA VAL A 83 5.16 12.33 2.69
C VAL A 83 4.46 11.63 3.83
N LEU A 84 3.13 11.61 3.80
CA LEU A 84 2.30 10.91 4.78
C LEU A 84 1.54 9.76 4.12
N PHE A 85 1.71 8.56 4.66
CA PHE A 85 0.92 7.39 4.31
C PHE A 85 -0.23 7.17 5.29
N SER A 86 -1.43 6.99 4.76
CA SER A 86 -2.63 6.60 5.52
C SER A 86 -3.43 5.55 4.75
N GLY A 87 -4.43 4.94 5.40
CA GLY A 87 -5.26 3.90 4.81
C GLY A 87 -4.79 2.48 5.11
N GLY A 88 -5.59 1.49 4.71
CA GLY A 88 -5.35 0.08 5.04
C GLY A 88 -4.02 -0.46 4.53
N VAL A 89 -3.61 -0.08 3.31
CA VAL A 89 -2.32 -0.49 2.73
C VAL A 89 -1.13 0.07 3.50
N ALA A 90 -1.26 1.28 4.07
CA ALA A 90 -0.24 1.90 4.90
C ALA A 90 0.01 1.16 6.24
N SER A 91 -0.88 0.25 6.63
CA SER A 91 -0.69 -0.62 7.80
C SER A 91 0.16 -1.85 7.52
N ASN A 92 0.51 -2.11 6.25
CA ASN A 92 1.30 -3.26 5.83
C ASN A 92 2.71 -3.24 6.45
N ALA A 93 3.12 -4.33 7.11
CA ALA A 93 4.39 -4.40 7.83
C ALA A 93 5.60 -4.33 6.88
N LEU A 94 5.51 -4.97 5.70
CA LEU A 94 6.58 -4.94 4.71
C LEU A 94 6.78 -3.53 4.17
N LEU A 95 5.69 -2.82 3.84
CA LEU A 95 5.75 -1.44 3.36
C LEU A 95 6.39 -0.52 4.40
N ARG A 96 5.98 -0.61 5.66
CA ARG A 96 6.54 0.20 6.75
C ARG A 96 8.04 -0.02 6.92
N ARG A 97 8.47 -1.29 6.87
CA ARG A 97 9.89 -1.64 6.97
C ARG A 97 10.70 -1.10 5.79
N GLU A 98 10.21 -1.23 4.56
CA GLU A 98 10.92 -0.83 3.34
C GLU A 98 10.98 0.69 3.15
N MET A 99 9.99 1.43 3.64
CA MET A 99 9.97 2.90 3.54
C MET A 99 10.72 3.56 4.71
N GLY A 100 10.82 2.89 5.87
CA GLY A 100 11.55 3.37 7.03
C GLY A 100 11.16 4.78 7.47
N GLU A 101 12.14 5.57 7.88
CA GLU A 101 11.97 6.95 8.38
C GLU A 101 11.83 8.01 7.28
N GLN A 102 11.89 7.62 6.02
CA GLN A 102 11.79 8.55 4.88
C GLN A 102 10.39 9.14 4.70
N VAL A 103 9.40 8.54 5.35
CA VAL A 103 7.99 8.92 5.25
C VAL A 103 7.30 8.83 6.62
N LEU A 104 6.22 9.58 6.77
CA LEU A 104 5.36 9.50 7.94
C LEU A 104 4.26 8.48 7.70
N PHE A 105 3.95 7.68 8.72
CA PHE A 105 2.82 6.77 8.68
C PHE A 105 1.77 7.19 9.71
N ALA A 106 0.54 7.34 9.28
CA ALA A 106 -0.57 7.49 10.20
C ALA A 106 -0.68 6.26 11.11
N GLU A 107 -1.11 6.47 12.35
CA GLU A 107 -1.37 5.35 13.26
C GLU A 107 -2.46 4.45 12.68
N PRO A 108 -2.31 3.10 12.76
CA PRO A 108 -3.26 2.16 12.17
C PRO A 108 -4.71 2.39 12.59
N ARG A 109 -4.94 2.78 13.84
CA ARG A 109 -6.29 3.07 14.38
C ARG A 109 -6.99 4.23 13.69
N TYR A 110 -6.24 5.15 13.06
CA TYR A 110 -6.78 6.28 12.30
C TYR A 110 -6.72 6.10 10.79
N SER A 111 -6.11 4.98 10.34
CA SER A 111 -5.88 4.74 8.91
C SER A 111 -6.97 3.91 8.23
N THR A 112 -7.80 3.20 9.01
CA THR A 112 -8.79 2.26 8.47
C THR A 112 -10.19 2.84 8.36
N ASP A 113 -10.47 3.92 9.07
CA ASP A 113 -11.76 4.61 9.07
C ASP A 113 -11.54 6.13 8.91
N ASN A 114 -12.18 6.72 7.93
CA ASN A 114 -12.08 8.15 7.65
C ASN A 114 -13.17 8.98 8.38
N ALA A 115 -14.08 8.35 9.10
CA ALA A 115 -15.17 9.05 9.79
C ALA A 115 -14.64 10.09 10.79
N MET A 116 -13.59 9.76 11.54
CA MET A 116 -12.95 10.70 12.45
C MET A 116 -12.32 11.89 11.72
N GLY A 117 -11.67 11.66 10.58
CA GLY A 117 -11.09 12.73 9.76
C GLY A 117 -12.16 13.71 9.27
N VAL A 118 -13.27 13.17 8.77
CA VAL A 118 -14.42 13.97 8.33
C VAL A 118 -15.00 14.78 9.51
N ALA A 119 -15.22 14.18 10.68
CA ALA A 119 -15.72 14.85 11.87
C ALA A 119 -14.82 16.00 12.32
N ILE A 120 -13.48 15.80 12.34
CA ILE A 120 -12.51 16.86 12.67
C ILE A 120 -12.55 18.01 11.65
N LEU A 121 -12.62 17.67 10.37
CA LEU A 121 -12.71 18.70 9.31
C LEU A 121 -14.00 19.49 9.42
N THR A 122 -15.13 18.84 9.69
CA THR A 122 -16.42 19.51 9.92
C THR A 122 -16.35 20.45 11.13
N LEU A 123 -15.79 19.99 12.25
CA LEU A 123 -15.61 20.83 13.43
C LEU A 123 -14.77 22.09 13.13
N ARG A 124 -13.64 21.89 12.44
CA ARG A 124 -12.77 23.01 12.04
C ARG A 124 -13.45 23.98 11.06
N ALA A 125 -14.32 23.47 10.18
CA ALA A 125 -15.10 24.31 9.26
C ALA A 125 -16.14 25.15 10.02
N LEU A 126 -16.84 24.56 11.01
CA LEU A 126 -17.74 25.27 11.91
C LEU A 126 -17.02 26.36 12.72
N GLU A 127 -15.88 26.03 13.34
CA GLU A 127 -15.08 27.00 14.12
C GLU A 127 -14.61 28.20 13.27
N ARG A 128 -14.42 27.99 11.96
CA ARG A 128 -14.01 29.03 11.01
C ARG A 128 -15.17 29.74 10.30
N GLY A 129 -16.41 29.36 10.62
CA GLY A 129 -17.60 29.91 9.98
C GLY A 129 -17.74 29.62 8.49
N LEU A 130 -17.20 28.45 8.04
CA LEU A 130 -17.25 28.02 6.65
C LEU A 130 -18.53 27.24 6.32
N ILE A 131 -19.20 26.70 7.32
CA ILE A 131 -20.49 26.00 7.29
C ILE A 131 -21.30 26.36 8.52
#